data_4081dc9201cc6b264de55471583bc5c1
#
_entry.id   4081dc9201cc6b264de55471583bc5c1
#
_cell.length_a   1.000
_cell.length_b   1.000
_cell.length_c   1.000
_cell.angle_alpha   90.00
_cell.angle_beta   90.00
_cell.angle_gamma   90.00
#
_symmetry.space_group_name_H-M   'P 1'
#
loop_
_entity.id
_entity.type
_entity.pdbx_description
1 polymer ?
#
loop_
_entity_poly.entity_id
_entity_poly.type
_entity_poly.pdbx_seq_one_letter_code
_entity_poly.pdbx_strand_id
1 'polypeptide(L)'
;MFDSIGKDTFIADRVAFDRQVLTDFYQSRGYVDFQVQNVDVSLTRERDAYLITFNVQEGQQFEFGNITVTSEVTGADPADYENAMRLRTGVTYSPELIERDITRLELLALRNGLDFVRVDPRVTRNDRTLTLDVEFALVNGPRIFVERIDIEGNNT
;
A
#
# COMPACT_ATOMS: atom_id res chain seq x y z
N MET A 1 -2.24 37.64 -16.11
CA MET A 1 -2.94 37.40 -14.87
C MET A 1 -3.75 36.12 -14.91
N PHE A 2 -4.54 35.93 -15.92
CA PHE A 2 -5.31 34.75 -16.15
C PHE A 2 -4.43 33.52 -16.27
N ASP A 3 -3.37 33.62 -17.04
CA ASP A 3 -2.41 32.55 -17.25
C ASP A 3 -1.65 32.18 -16.00
N SER A 4 -1.42 33.13 -15.11
CA SER A 4 -0.68 32.83 -13.89
C SER A 4 -1.49 31.98 -12.92
N ILE A 5 -2.80 32.17 -12.86
CA ILE A 5 -3.65 31.34 -12.00
C ILE A 5 -3.69 29.90 -12.52
N GLY A 6 -3.82 29.72 -13.84
CA GLY A 6 -3.80 28.39 -14.44
C GLY A 6 -2.46 27.71 -14.29
N LYS A 7 -1.37 28.46 -14.42
CA LYS A 7 -0.03 27.90 -14.23
C LYS A 7 0.22 27.49 -12.79
N ASP A 8 -0.22 28.29 -11.83
CA ASP A 8 -0.04 27.98 -10.41
C ASP A 8 -0.78 26.69 -10.03
N THR A 9 -1.99 26.53 -10.52
CA THR A 9 -2.77 25.31 -10.29
C THR A 9 -2.10 24.10 -10.94
N PHE A 10 -1.64 24.27 -12.18
CA PHE A 10 -0.94 23.21 -12.91
C PHE A 10 0.33 22.77 -12.17
N ILE A 11 1.12 23.73 -11.69
CA ILE A 11 2.35 23.42 -10.96
C ILE A 11 2.02 22.71 -9.64
N ALA A 12 1.01 23.20 -8.91
CA ALA A 12 0.61 22.57 -7.65
C ALA A 12 0.18 21.11 -7.86
N ASP A 13 -0.61 20.85 -8.90
CA ASP A 13 -1.06 19.50 -9.24
C ASP A 13 0.12 18.62 -9.64
N ARG A 14 1.05 19.17 -10.40
CA ARG A 14 2.25 18.44 -10.80
C ARG A 14 3.12 18.08 -9.62
N VAL A 15 3.32 19.02 -8.70
CA VAL A 15 4.10 18.79 -7.49
C VAL A 15 3.44 17.70 -6.64
N ALA A 16 2.11 17.76 -6.47
CA ALA A 16 1.39 16.76 -5.69
C ALA A 16 1.53 15.37 -6.32
N PHE A 17 1.41 15.30 -7.63
CA PHE A 17 1.55 14.04 -8.36
C PHE A 17 2.96 13.48 -8.22
N ASP A 18 3.97 14.29 -8.46
CA ASP A 18 5.36 13.85 -8.41
C ASP A 18 5.77 13.47 -7.00
N ARG A 19 5.26 14.18 -5.99
CA ARG A 19 5.50 13.82 -4.58
C ARG A 19 4.96 12.42 -4.29
N GLN A 20 3.78 12.11 -4.76
CA GLN A 20 3.17 10.79 -4.55
C GLN A 20 3.97 9.71 -5.27
N VAL A 21 4.39 9.97 -6.50
CA VAL A 21 5.20 9.03 -7.27
C VAL A 21 6.52 8.74 -6.55
N LEU A 22 7.20 9.78 -6.06
CA LEU A 22 8.44 9.62 -5.31
C LEU A 22 8.22 8.80 -4.03
N THR A 23 7.17 9.13 -3.28
CA THR A 23 6.85 8.45 -2.04
C THR A 23 6.60 6.96 -2.29
N ASP A 24 5.78 6.65 -3.29
CA ASP A 24 5.48 5.26 -3.64
C ASP A 24 6.73 4.51 -4.09
N PHE A 25 7.57 5.18 -4.87
CA PHE A 25 8.82 4.60 -5.35
C PHE A 25 9.72 4.16 -4.19
N TYR A 26 9.95 5.06 -3.25
CA TYR A 26 10.83 4.78 -2.12
C TYR A 26 10.20 3.79 -1.15
N GLN A 27 8.92 3.96 -0.84
CA GLN A 27 8.24 3.06 0.11
C GLN A 27 8.15 1.63 -0.44
N SER A 28 7.99 1.47 -1.74
CA SER A 28 7.95 0.15 -2.36
C SER A 28 9.33 -0.53 -2.37
N ARG A 29 10.36 0.20 -1.98
CA ARG A 29 11.73 -0.31 -1.90
C ARG A 29 12.24 -0.37 -0.46
N GLY A 30 11.33 -0.34 0.49
CA GLY A 30 11.67 -0.53 1.90
C GLY A 30 11.97 0.73 2.68
N TYR A 31 11.93 1.89 2.07
CA TYR A 31 12.17 3.16 2.75
C TYR A 31 10.88 3.66 3.38
N VAL A 32 10.47 3.01 4.46
CA VAL A 32 9.14 3.24 5.08
C VAL A 32 8.99 4.63 5.67
N ASP A 33 10.10 5.27 6.01
CA ASP A 33 10.09 6.61 6.60
C ASP A 33 10.39 7.70 5.60
N PHE A 34 10.37 7.37 4.32
CA PHE A 34 10.64 8.35 3.28
C PHE A 34 9.70 9.55 3.42
N GLN A 35 10.27 10.74 3.35
CA GLN A 35 9.52 11.99 3.42
C GLN A 35 10.05 12.98 2.41
N VAL A 36 9.13 13.71 1.78
CA VAL A 36 9.47 14.93 1.08
C VAL A 36 9.39 16.04 2.12
N GLN A 37 10.53 16.63 2.45
CA GLN A 37 10.60 17.67 3.49
C GLN A 37 10.12 19.00 3.00
N ASN A 38 10.53 19.37 1.80
CA ASN A 38 10.02 20.57 1.15
C ASN A 38 10.23 20.49 -0.35
N VAL A 39 9.51 21.34 -1.06
CA VAL A 39 9.58 21.43 -2.51
C VAL A 39 9.84 22.89 -2.86
N ASP A 40 10.89 23.14 -3.62
CA ASP A 40 11.22 24.46 -4.12
C ASP A 40 10.86 24.55 -5.59
N VAL A 41 10.16 25.59 -5.96
CA VAL A 41 9.77 25.84 -7.35
C VAL A 41 10.34 27.19 -7.76
N SER A 42 11.10 27.20 -8.84
CA SER A 42 11.66 28.45 -9.37
C SER A 42 11.58 28.47 -10.89
N LEU A 43 11.63 29.67 -11.45
CA LEU A 43 11.72 29.81 -12.88
C LEU A 43 13.16 29.65 -13.31
N THR A 44 13.35 29.07 -14.49
CA THR A 44 14.69 29.04 -15.10
C THR A 44 15.13 30.49 -15.48
N ARG A 45 16.43 30.63 -15.73
CA ARG A 45 16.98 31.92 -16.06
C ARG A 45 16.32 32.53 -17.29
N GLU A 46 15.99 31.71 -18.26
CA GLU A 46 15.31 32.13 -19.50
C GLU A 46 13.81 32.36 -19.30
N ARG A 47 13.28 31.99 -18.13
CA ARG A 47 11.87 32.12 -17.78
C ARG A 47 10.94 31.31 -18.69
N ASP A 48 11.46 30.28 -19.32
CA ASP A 48 10.71 29.42 -20.22
C ASP A 48 10.33 28.07 -19.58
N ALA A 49 10.80 27.82 -18.36
CA ALA A 49 10.49 26.57 -17.65
C ALA A 49 10.54 26.77 -16.15
N TYR A 50 9.90 25.86 -15.43
CA TYR A 50 9.99 25.79 -13.97
C TYR A 50 10.99 24.71 -13.57
N LEU A 51 11.77 25.01 -12.54
CA LEU A 51 12.64 24.04 -11.89
C LEU A 51 11.98 23.64 -10.57
N ILE A 52 11.66 22.37 -10.44
CA ILE A 52 11.04 21.82 -9.23
C ILE A 52 12.07 20.96 -8.53
N THR A 53 12.41 21.32 -7.30
CA THR A 53 13.40 20.60 -6.49
C THR A 53 12.71 19.99 -5.29
N PHE A 54 12.79 18.66 -5.17
CA PHE A 54 12.26 17.93 -4.02
C PHE A 54 13.40 17.65 -3.06
N ASN A 55 13.31 18.22 -1.86
CA ASN A 55 14.25 17.92 -0.78
C ASN A 55 13.67 16.79 0.04
N VAL A 56 14.36 15.66 0.04
CA VAL A 56 13.82 14.43 0.60
C VAL A 56 14.70 13.89 1.73
N GLN A 57 14.09 13.13 2.59
CA GLN A 57 14.77 12.31 3.58
C GLN A 57 14.36 10.88 3.32
N GLU A 58 15.33 10.06 2.92
CA GLU A 58 15.05 8.67 2.57
C GLU A 58 14.75 7.80 3.79
N GLY A 59 15.47 8.03 4.85
CA GLY A 59 15.42 7.14 6.00
C GLY A 59 16.18 5.85 5.76
N GLN A 60 15.92 4.86 6.60
CA GLN A 60 16.57 3.55 6.52
C GLN A 60 15.73 2.60 5.65
N GLN A 61 16.41 1.67 5.01
CA GLN A 61 15.75 0.63 4.23
C GLN A 61 15.44 -0.57 5.12
N PHE A 62 14.21 -1.04 5.07
CA PHE A 62 13.74 -2.17 5.86
C PHE A 62 13.58 -3.42 5.01
N GLU A 63 13.69 -4.56 5.68
CA GLU A 63 13.44 -5.86 5.09
C GLU A 63 12.30 -6.54 5.84
N PHE A 64 11.71 -7.57 5.23
CA PHE A 64 10.74 -8.39 5.94
C PHE A 64 11.46 -9.22 7.00
N GLY A 65 10.93 -9.19 8.23
CA GLY A 65 11.35 -10.05 9.31
C GLY A 65 10.55 -11.34 9.31
N ASN A 66 9.95 -11.68 10.47
CA ASN A 66 9.15 -12.88 10.60
C ASN A 66 7.83 -12.73 9.83
N ILE A 67 7.47 -13.79 9.12
CA ILE A 67 6.23 -13.84 8.34
C ILE A 67 5.44 -15.02 8.84
N THR A 68 4.24 -14.75 9.37
CA THR A 68 3.40 -15.77 9.99
C THR A 68 1.98 -15.68 9.46
N VAL A 69 1.28 -16.82 9.52
CA VAL A 69 -0.15 -16.90 9.22
C VAL A 69 -0.86 -17.33 10.49
N THR A 70 -1.90 -16.61 10.86
CA THR A 70 -2.76 -16.97 11.99
C THR A 70 -4.21 -17.03 11.52
N SER A 71 -5.07 -17.67 12.30
CA SER A 71 -6.47 -17.79 11.92
C SER A 71 -7.38 -17.61 13.11
N GLU A 72 -8.39 -16.76 12.93
CA GLU A 72 -9.52 -16.59 13.84
C GLU A 72 -10.79 -17.19 13.23
N VAL A 73 -10.64 -17.92 12.12
CA VAL A 73 -11.77 -18.48 11.37
C VAL A 73 -11.89 -19.97 11.64
N THR A 74 -13.08 -20.38 12.04
CA THR A 74 -13.36 -21.81 12.25
C THR A 74 -13.25 -22.55 10.92
N GLY A 75 -12.49 -23.62 10.91
CA GLY A 75 -12.28 -24.41 9.70
C GLY A 75 -11.13 -23.95 8.81
N ALA A 76 -10.43 -22.90 9.20
CA ALA A 76 -9.23 -22.46 8.50
C ALA A 76 -8.01 -22.70 9.38
N ASP A 77 -7.23 -23.72 9.05
CA ASP A 77 -5.99 -24.05 9.74
C ASP A 77 -4.85 -23.23 9.11
N PRO A 78 -4.11 -22.43 9.89
CA PRO A 78 -3.01 -21.65 9.34
C PRO A 78 -2.01 -22.48 8.55
N ALA A 79 -1.76 -23.71 8.97
CA ALA A 79 -0.79 -24.58 8.31
C ALA A 79 -1.15 -24.84 6.85
N ASP A 80 -2.44 -24.86 6.52
CA ASP A 80 -2.89 -25.09 5.16
C ASP A 80 -2.62 -23.88 4.25
N TYR A 81 -2.34 -22.72 4.82
CA TYR A 81 -2.18 -21.48 4.10
C TYR A 81 -0.72 -21.04 3.96
N GLU A 82 0.15 -21.56 4.83
CA GLU A 82 1.55 -21.16 4.83
C GLU A 82 2.24 -21.44 3.51
N ASN A 83 1.92 -22.55 2.86
CA ASN A 83 2.54 -22.93 1.59
C ASN A 83 2.13 -22.04 0.43
N ALA A 84 1.05 -21.29 0.56
CA ALA A 84 0.59 -20.35 -0.47
C ALA A 84 1.35 -19.04 -0.42
N MET A 85 2.08 -18.81 0.65
CA MET A 85 2.83 -17.57 0.84
C MET A 85 4.03 -17.52 -0.08
N ARG A 86 4.26 -16.36 -0.67
CA ARG A 86 5.43 -16.10 -1.52
C ARG A 86 6.45 -15.23 -0.82
N LEU A 87 6.04 -14.44 0.16
CA LEU A 87 6.96 -13.62 0.92
C LEU A 87 7.96 -14.48 1.67
N ARG A 88 9.18 -13.95 1.80
CA ARG A 88 10.26 -14.59 2.54
C ARG A 88 10.96 -13.57 3.40
N THR A 89 11.41 -14.00 4.58
CA THR A 89 12.26 -13.19 5.46
C THR A 89 13.50 -12.75 4.70
N GLY A 90 13.91 -11.50 4.90
CA GLY A 90 15.10 -10.93 4.28
C GLY A 90 14.88 -10.25 2.95
N VAL A 91 13.70 -10.39 2.37
CA VAL A 91 13.34 -9.66 1.16
C VAL A 91 13.10 -8.20 1.52
N THR A 92 13.52 -7.28 0.67
CA THR A 92 13.26 -5.85 0.87
C THR A 92 11.78 -5.60 1.06
N TYR A 93 11.44 -4.84 2.10
CA TYR A 93 10.05 -4.56 2.42
C TYR A 93 9.35 -3.83 1.27
N SER A 94 8.18 -4.29 0.92
CA SER A 94 7.30 -3.64 -0.05
C SER A 94 5.85 -3.93 0.30
N PRO A 95 5.03 -2.89 0.47
CA PRO A 95 3.59 -3.09 0.74
C PRO A 95 2.89 -3.89 -0.36
N GLU A 96 3.35 -3.77 -1.59
CA GLU A 96 2.76 -4.48 -2.72
C GLU A 96 2.89 -5.99 -2.58
N LEU A 97 4.01 -6.46 -2.01
CA LEU A 97 4.24 -7.88 -1.79
C LEU A 97 3.28 -8.44 -0.74
N ILE A 98 2.96 -7.63 0.28
CA ILE A 98 1.94 -7.98 1.28
C ILE A 98 0.60 -8.16 0.58
N GLU A 99 0.19 -7.20 -0.24
CA GLU A 99 -1.09 -7.25 -0.94
C GLU A 99 -1.20 -8.46 -1.85
N ARG A 100 -0.12 -8.84 -2.51
CA ARG A 100 -0.11 -10.04 -3.35
C ARG A 100 -0.36 -11.30 -2.57
N ASP A 101 0.26 -11.43 -1.39
CA ASP A 101 0.04 -12.59 -0.55
C ASP A 101 -1.34 -12.59 0.08
N ILE A 102 -1.87 -11.43 0.45
CA ILE A 102 -3.25 -11.33 0.91
C ILE A 102 -4.19 -11.90 -0.15
N THR A 103 -4.01 -11.49 -1.39
CA THR A 103 -4.85 -11.98 -2.49
C THR A 103 -4.74 -13.50 -2.65
N ARG A 104 -3.52 -14.05 -2.56
CA ARG A 104 -3.32 -15.51 -2.65
C ARG A 104 -4.04 -16.26 -1.54
N LEU A 105 -3.93 -15.76 -0.32
CA LEU A 105 -4.56 -16.41 0.82
C LEU A 105 -6.09 -16.32 0.76
N GLU A 106 -6.62 -15.17 0.36
CA GLU A 106 -8.07 -15.01 0.24
C GLU A 106 -8.64 -15.90 -0.86
N LEU A 107 -7.92 -16.04 -1.97
CA LEU A 107 -8.33 -16.96 -3.04
C LEU A 107 -8.27 -18.41 -2.59
N LEU A 108 -7.26 -18.78 -1.80
CA LEU A 108 -7.17 -20.14 -1.27
C LEU A 108 -8.31 -20.44 -0.32
N ALA A 109 -8.66 -19.48 0.55
CA ALA A 109 -9.79 -19.63 1.46
C ALA A 109 -11.08 -19.86 0.67
N LEU A 110 -11.27 -19.09 -0.40
CA LEU A 110 -12.43 -19.24 -1.25
C LEU A 110 -12.48 -20.61 -1.90
N ARG A 111 -11.36 -21.12 -2.39
CA ARG A 111 -11.28 -22.48 -2.94
C ARG A 111 -11.58 -23.54 -1.93
N ASN A 112 -11.24 -23.30 -0.66
CA ASN A 112 -11.52 -24.22 0.43
C ASN A 112 -12.97 -24.13 0.93
N GLY A 113 -13.80 -23.35 0.24
CA GLY A 113 -15.21 -23.21 0.59
C GLY A 113 -15.51 -22.24 1.71
N LEU A 114 -14.53 -21.42 2.06
CA LEU A 114 -14.69 -20.42 3.12
C LEU A 114 -14.99 -19.06 2.47
N ASP A 115 -16.28 -18.73 2.46
CA ASP A 115 -16.72 -17.43 1.97
C ASP A 115 -16.49 -16.39 3.05
N PHE A 116 -16.32 -15.15 2.65
CA PHE A 116 -16.22 -14.02 3.56
C PHE A 116 -15.00 -14.04 4.48
N VAL A 117 -13.93 -14.74 4.10
CA VAL A 117 -12.66 -14.66 4.82
C VAL A 117 -11.87 -13.50 4.28
N ARG A 118 -11.38 -12.68 5.17
CA ARG A 118 -10.49 -11.57 4.86
C ARG A 118 -9.16 -11.84 5.54
N VAL A 119 -8.08 -11.43 4.89
CA VAL A 119 -6.74 -11.51 5.47
C VAL A 119 -6.31 -10.12 5.91
N ASP A 120 -6.01 -10.00 7.20
CA ASP A 120 -5.63 -8.75 7.84
C ASP A 120 -4.12 -8.76 8.05
N PRO A 121 -3.37 -7.87 7.41
CA PRO A 121 -1.93 -7.81 7.67
C PRO A 121 -1.69 -7.02 8.95
N ARG A 122 -0.96 -7.62 9.88
CA ARG A 122 -0.56 -6.97 11.11
C ARG A 122 0.95 -6.83 11.08
N VAL A 123 1.42 -5.61 10.98
CA VAL A 123 2.84 -5.30 10.78
C VAL A 123 3.43 -4.79 12.08
N THR A 124 4.53 -5.38 12.49
CA THR A 124 5.28 -4.95 13.67
C THR A 124 6.67 -4.51 13.26
N ARG A 125 7.01 -3.28 13.61
CA ARG A 125 8.27 -2.66 13.24
C ARG A 125 9.33 -2.93 14.29
N ASN A 126 10.54 -3.27 13.83
CA ASN A 126 11.70 -3.41 14.67
C ASN A 126 12.81 -2.50 14.14
N ASP A 127 13.02 -1.37 14.81
CA ASP A 127 14.03 -0.39 14.40
C ASP A 127 15.45 -0.84 14.65
N ARG A 128 15.63 -1.77 15.56
CA ARG A 128 16.96 -2.26 15.88
C ARG A 128 17.50 -3.14 14.77
N THR A 129 16.66 -3.98 14.19
CA THR A 129 17.04 -4.90 13.13
C THR A 129 16.70 -4.38 11.75
N LEU A 130 15.99 -3.25 11.65
CA LEU A 130 15.48 -2.68 10.42
C LEU A 130 14.61 -3.68 9.67
N THR A 131 13.73 -4.33 10.40
CA THR A 131 12.82 -5.32 9.84
C THR A 131 11.37 -5.00 10.18
N LEU A 132 10.48 -5.52 9.36
CA LEU A 132 9.04 -5.46 9.59
C LEU A 132 8.52 -6.88 9.57
N ASP A 133 7.99 -7.31 10.72
CA ASP A 133 7.32 -8.61 10.84
C ASP A 133 5.90 -8.46 10.34
N VAL A 134 5.41 -9.47 9.64
CA VAL A 134 4.04 -9.44 9.13
C VAL A 134 3.32 -10.69 9.58
N GLU A 135 2.20 -10.48 10.23
CA GLU A 135 1.26 -11.53 10.58
C GLU A 135 0.06 -11.42 9.63
N PHE A 136 -0.18 -12.46 8.85
CA PHE A 136 -1.36 -12.52 7.99
C PHE A 136 -2.45 -13.24 8.78
N ALA A 137 -3.39 -12.47 9.30
CA ALA A 137 -4.45 -13.01 10.13
C ALA A 137 -5.70 -13.28 9.27
N LEU A 138 -6.08 -14.56 9.21
CA LEU A 138 -7.35 -14.94 8.58
C LEU A 138 -8.47 -14.57 9.54
N VAL A 139 -9.35 -13.68 9.13
CA VAL A 139 -10.45 -13.19 9.96
C VAL A 139 -11.77 -13.30 9.20
N ASN A 140 -12.85 -13.32 9.93
CA ASN A 140 -14.17 -13.29 9.31
C ASN A 140 -14.43 -11.89 8.78
N GLY A 141 -14.61 -11.79 7.49
CA GLY A 141 -14.98 -10.55 6.85
C GLY A 141 -16.45 -10.21 7.09
N PRO A 142 -16.85 -8.97 6.88
CA PRO A 142 -18.24 -8.61 6.98
C PRO A 142 -19.03 -9.38 5.93
N ARG A 143 -20.15 -9.96 6.33
CA ARG A 143 -21.12 -10.45 5.37
C ARG A 143 -21.69 -9.23 4.67
N ILE A 144 -21.18 -8.95 3.51
CA ILE A 144 -21.75 -7.93 2.68
C ILE A 144 -22.98 -8.58 2.04
N PHE A 145 -24.12 -8.33 2.62
CA PHE A 145 -25.31 -8.46 1.84
C PHE A 145 -25.20 -7.39 0.78
N VAL A 146 -24.93 -7.79 -0.44
CA VAL A 146 -25.18 -6.90 -1.55
C VAL A 146 -26.66 -6.65 -1.48
N GLU A 147 -27.02 -5.61 -0.78
CA GLU A 147 -28.33 -5.10 -0.84
C GLU A 147 -28.56 -4.82 -2.30
N ARG A 148 -29.40 -5.61 -2.89
CA ARG A 148 -29.79 -5.45 -4.24
C ARG A 148 -30.35 -4.06 -4.36
N ILE A 149 -29.55 -3.17 -4.91
CA ILE A 149 -30.07 -1.87 -5.30
C ILE A 149 -31.11 -2.18 -6.34
N ASP A 150 -32.33 -2.03 -5.95
CA ASP A 150 -33.41 -2.35 -6.81
C ASP A 150 -33.53 -1.24 -7.82
N ILE A 151 -32.85 -1.42 -8.90
CA ILE A 151 -32.90 -0.47 -10.00
C ILE A 151 -34.29 -0.40 -10.57
N GLU A 152 -35.09 -1.42 -10.34
CA GLU A 152 -36.46 -1.41 -10.75
C GLU A 152 -37.27 -0.33 -10.06
N GLY A 153 -36.89 -0.01 -8.83
CA GLY A 153 -37.54 1.09 -8.15
C GLY A 153 -37.47 2.38 -8.93
N ASN A 154 -36.49 2.50 -9.76
CA ASN A 154 -36.34 3.69 -10.58
C ASN A 154 -37.24 3.73 -11.75
N ASN A 155 -37.85 2.62 -12.06
CA ASN A 155 -38.78 2.57 -13.18
C ASN A 155 -40.15 3.02 -12.80
N THR A 156 -40.31 3.27 -11.56
CA THR A 156 -41.63 3.74 -11.10
C THR A 156 -41.59 5.20 -10.83
#